data_10134980b79e8549ae7a0adabe2ff4ed
#
_entry.id   10134980b79e8549ae7a0adabe2ff4ed
#
_cell.length_a   1.000
_cell.length_b   1.000
_cell.length_c   1.000
_cell.angle_alpha   90.00
_cell.angle_beta   90.00
_cell.angle_gamma   90.00
#
_symmetry.space_group_name_H-M   'P 1'
#
loop_
_entity.id
_entity.type
_entity.pdbx_description
1 polymer ?
#
loop_
_entity_poly.entity_id
_entity_poly.type
_entity_poly.pdbx_seq_one_letter_code
_entity_poly.pdbx_strand_id
1 'polypeptide(L)'
;MEKYLRGLDETSNNSSHEYQKALIITARTYAMYHWFHPTKHTKNNFLLTASAGDQVYRGYGAEVRLSQIAKAQEETSGMMITYNNEVVITPYFSQSDGRTRAWEEVWAGNSKPYLISKIDPYCQGLPLLGHGVGMSAKGALLMAENGINFQEILKYYYTGIKIKKMY
;
A
#
# COMPACT_ATOMS: atom_id res chain seq x y z
N MET A 1 10.88 1.72 -11.88
CA MET A 1 9.94 1.41 -10.77
C MET A 1 10.52 0.32 -9.85
N GLU A 2 10.90 -0.83 -10.35
CA GLU A 2 11.27 -1.98 -9.51
C GLU A 2 12.46 -1.73 -8.56
N LYS A 3 13.51 -1.04 -9.02
CA LYS A 3 14.63 -0.64 -8.13
C LYS A 3 14.21 0.34 -7.02
N TYR A 4 13.24 1.21 -7.29
CA TYR A 4 12.69 2.10 -6.28
C TYR A 4 12.03 1.32 -5.13
N LEU A 5 11.23 0.32 -5.45
CA LEU A 5 10.50 -0.47 -4.45
C LEU A 5 11.42 -1.21 -3.47
N ARG A 6 12.60 -1.65 -3.93
CA ARG A 6 13.59 -2.30 -3.05
C ARG A 6 14.18 -1.36 -1.99
N GLY A 7 14.14 -0.06 -2.26
CA GLY A 7 14.63 0.97 -1.33
C GLY A 7 13.58 1.47 -0.32
N LEU A 8 12.36 0.92 -0.32
CA LEU A 8 11.32 1.26 0.66
C LEU A 8 11.65 0.68 2.04
N ASP A 9 11.43 1.48 3.07
CA ASP A 9 11.71 1.16 4.48
C ASP A 9 10.44 1.34 5.33
N GLU A 10 9.40 0.60 4.97
CA GLU A 10 8.05 0.71 5.57
C GLU A 10 7.62 -0.55 6.32
N THR A 11 8.52 -1.53 6.44
CA THR A 11 8.28 -2.76 7.18
C THR A 11 9.57 -3.41 7.64
N SER A 12 9.46 -4.40 8.54
CA SER A 12 10.58 -5.22 8.97
C SER A 12 10.94 -6.29 7.95
N ASN A 13 12.23 -6.64 7.84
CA ASN A 13 12.68 -7.77 7.05
C ASN A 13 12.06 -9.11 7.51
N ASN A 14 11.70 -9.22 8.80
CA ASN A 14 11.11 -10.41 9.40
C ASN A 14 9.58 -10.46 9.34
N SER A 15 8.94 -9.48 8.72
CA SER A 15 7.48 -9.49 8.53
C SER A 15 7.05 -10.64 7.61
N SER A 16 5.81 -11.12 7.77
CA SER A 16 5.24 -12.15 6.90
C SER A 16 5.43 -11.82 5.42
N HIS A 17 5.86 -12.79 4.64
CA HIS A 17 6.14 -12.63 3.21
C HIS A 17 4.89 -12.23 2.41
N GLU A 18 3.72 -12.76 2.79
CA GLU A 18 2.44 -12.39 2.14
C GLU A 18 2.09 -10.93 2.41
N TYR A 19 2.35 -10.41 3.61
CA TYR A 19 2.22 -8.98 3.90
C TYR A 19 3.20 -8.13 3.08
N GLN A 20 4.46 -8.56 2.97
CA GLN A 20 5.47 -7.85 2.17
C GLN A 20 5.06 -7.77 0.69
N LYS A 21 4.49 -8.84 0.11
CA LYS A 21 3.93 -8.83 -1.25
C LYS A 21 2.77 -7.85 -1.37
N ALA A 22 1.84 -7.87 -0.42
CA ALA A 22 0.71 -6.93 -0.41
C ALA A 22 1.20 -5.47 -0.35
N LEU A 23 2.15 -5.18 0.54
CA LEU A 23 2.75 -3.85 0.68
C LEU A 23 3.44 -3.39 -0.61
N ILE A 24 4.26 -4.24 -1.23
CA ILE A 24 4.99 -3.90 -2.46
C ILE A 24 4.03 -3.65 -3.64
N ILE A 25 2.98 -4.44 -3.80
CA ILE A 25 1.97 -4.22 -4.85
C ILE A 25 1.23 -2.90 -4.61
N THR A 26 0.85 -2.63 -3.37
CA THR A 26 0.20 -1.38 -2.95
C THR A 26 1.10 -0.17 -3.22
N ALA A 27 2.36 -0.23 -2.78
CA ALA A 27 3.33 0.84 -2.96
C ALA A 27 3.67 1.09 -4.44
N ARG A 28 3.81 0.03 -5.24
CA ARG A 28 3.99 0.12 -6.70
C ARG A 28 2.81 0.82 -7.34
N THR A 29 1.60 0.40 -7.00
CA THR A 29 0.38 0.96 -7.57
C THR A 29 0.22 2.43 -7.21
N TYR A 30 0.48 2.81 -5.95
CA TYR A 30 0.47 4.19 -5.49
C TYR A 30 1.46 5.07 -6.28
N ALA A 31 2.71 4.63 -6.41
CA ALA A 31 3.73 5.37 -7.14
C ALA A 31 3.38 5.51 -8.63
N MET A 32 2.89 4.44 -9.27
CA MET A 32 2.48 4.48 -10.68
C MET A 32 1.22 5.32 -10.90
N TYR A 33 0.28 5.31 -9.96
CA TYR A 33 -0.87 6.21 -10.03
C TYR A 33 -0.42 7.67 -10.09
N HIS A 34 0.50 8.09 -9.21
CA HIS A 34 1.04 9.46 -9.21
C HIS A 34 1.91 9.77 -10.43
N TRP A 35 2.52 8.75 -11.05
CA TRP A 35 3.20 8.92 -12.33
C TRP A 35 2.23 9.24 -13.46
N PHE A 36 1.09 8.53 -13.52
CA PHE A 36 0.07 8.78 -14.54
C PHE A 36 -0.80 10.01 -14.24
N HIS A 37 -0.93 10.36 -12.98
CA HIS A 37 -1.78 11.46 -12.50
C HIS A 37 -0.98 12.38 -11.56
N PRO A 38 -0.06 13.22 -12.08
CA PRO A 38 0.82 14.06 -11.25
C PRO A 38 0.05 15.25 -10.65
N THR A 39 -0.74 15.01 -9.63
CA THR A 39 -1.60 16.03 -9.00
C THR A 39 -1.06 16.53 -7.65
N LYS A 40 -0.24 15.73 -6.96
CA LYS A 40 0.13 16.00 -5.56
C LYS A 40 1.25 17.03 -5.41
N HIS A 41 2.29 16.96 -6.18
CA HIS A 41 3.47 17.84 -6.06
C HIS A 41 3.72 18.66 -7.34
N THR A 42 2.66 19.20 -7.94
CA THR A 42 2.67 19.83 -9.26
C THR A 42 3.61 21.05 -9.40
N LYS A 43 3.97 21.68 -8.28
CA LYS A 43 4.91 22.82 -8.25
C LYS A 43 6.38 22.40 -8.05
N ASN A 44 6.64 21.11 -7.91
CA ASN A 44 7.97 20.57 -7.60
C ASN A 44 8.46 19.66 -8.72
N ASN A 45 9.77 19.41 -8.76
CA ASN A 45 10.38 18.52 -9.74
C ASN A 45 10.42 17.06 -9.26
N PHE A 46 9.45 16.63 -8.45
CA PHE A 46 9.32 15.26 -7.98
C PHE A 46 7.83 14.86 -7.87
N LEU A 47 7.55 13.56 -7.89
CA LEU A 47 6.19 13.01 -7.79
C LEU A 47 5.84 12.57 -6.37
N LEU A 48 6.82 12.11 -5.60
CA LEU A 48 6.66 11.59 -4.25
C LEU A 48 7.80 12.09 -3.36
N THR A 49 7.49 12.34 -2.10
CA THR A 49 8.50 12.60 -1.05
C THR A 49 9.02 11.28 -0.48
N ALA A 50 10.30 11.26 -0.05
CA ALA A 50 10.92 10.12 0.63
C ALA A 50 10.58 10.10 2.15
N SER A 51 9.32 10.30 2.50
CA SER A 51 8.85 10.44 3.89
C SER A 51 7.47 9.82 4.06
N ALA A 52 6.98 9.74 5.30
CA ALA A 52 5.64 9.25 5.62
C ALA A 52 4.48 10.06 4.98
N GLY A 53 4.76 11.22 4.37
CA GLY A 53 3.80 11.97 3.58
C GLY A 53 3.44 11.30 2.25
N ASP A 54 4.33 10.43 1.74
CA ASP A 54 4.12 9.58 0.57
C ASP A 54 4.63 8.16 0.84
N GLN A 55 5.94 7.91 0.68
CA GLN A 55 6.55 6.60 0.89
C GLN A 55 7.95 6.74 1.49
N VAL A 56 8.23 6.03 2.58
CA VAL A 56 9.52 6.08 3.24
C VAL A 56 10.58 5.37 2.39
N TYR A 57 11.35 6.15 1.65
CA TYR A 57 12.42 5.66 0.78
C TYR A 57 13.79 5.95 1.39
N ARG A 58 14.64 4.91 1.51
CA ARG A 58 15.99 4.95 2.07
C ARG A 58 17.08 4.48 1.11
N GLY A 59 16.69 4.22 -0.15
CA GLY A 59 17.63 3.87 -1.20
C GLY A 59 18.33 2.51 -0.99
N TYR A 60 19.55 2.40 -1.54
CA TYR A 60 20.31 1.14 -1.56
C TYR A 60 20.59 0.55 -0.16
N GLY A 61 20.75 1.39 0.86
CA GLY A 61 20.93 0.92 2.24
C GLY A 61 19.74 0.13 2.77
N ALA A 62 18.50 0.48 2.37
CA ALA A 62 17.31 -0.31 2.69
C ALA A 62 17.27 -1.62 1.91
N GLU A 63 17.59 -1.61 0.61
CA GLU A 63 17.64 -2.81 -0.23
C GLU A 63 18.57 -3.88 0.37
N VAL A 64 19.76 -3.49 0.83
CA VAL A 64 20.74 -4.41 1.46
C VAL A 64 20.21 -4.97 2.78
N ARG A 65 19.59 -4.14 3.61
CA ARG A 65 19.08 -4.54 4.93
C ARG A 65 17.78 -5.35 4.85
N LEU A 66 16.94 -5.10 3.85
CA LEU A 66 15.59 -5.64 3.70
C LEU A 66 15.51 -6.62 2.53
N SER A 67 16.34 -7.66 2.53
CA SER A 67 16.43 -8.65 1.43
C SER A 67 15.09 -9.37 1.14
N GLN A 68 14.22 -9.54 2.15
CA GLN A 68 12.90 -10.16 1.95
C GLN A 68 11.94 -9.24 1.19
N ILE A 69 12.07 -7.93 1.33
CA ILE A 69 11.35 -6.95 0.51
C ILE A 69 11.79 -7.06 -0.96
N ALA A 70 13.08 -7.19 -1.22
CA ALA A 70 13.58 -7.40 -2.58
C ALA A 70 13.01 -8.69 -3.20
N LYS A 71 12.93 -9.77 -2.43
CA LYS A 71 12.31 -11.03 -2.85
C LYS A 71 10.81 -10.86 -3.14
N ALA A 72 10.06 -10.23 -2.25
CA ALA A 72 8.64 -9.94 -2.46
C ALA A 72 8.41 -9.08 -3.71
N GLN A 73 9.31 -8.11 -3.98
CA GLN A 73 9.28 -7.28 -5.17
C GLN A 73 9.49 -8.11 -6.44
N GLU A 74 10.47 -9.04 -6.46
CA GLU A 74 10.74 -9.92 -7.60
C GLU A 74 9.53 -10.82 -7.91
N GLU A 75 8.98 -11.48 -6.90
CA GLU A 75 7.81 -12.37 -7.03
C GLU A 75 6.55 -11.64 -7.49
N THR A 76 6.42 -10.35 -7.21
CA THR A 76 5.27 -9.52 -7.58
C THR A 76 5.59 -8.52 -8.69
N SER A 77 6.68 -8.71 -9.42
CA SER A 77 7.12 -7.77 -10.47
C SER A 77 6.02 -7.47 -11.47
N GLY A 78 5.80 -6.18 -11.72
CA GLY A 78 4.76 -5.68 -12.62
C GLY A 78 3.33 -5.80 -12.11
N MET A 79 3.06 -6.43 -10.95
CA MET A 79 1.69 -6.53 -10.43
C MET A 79 1.21 -5.21 -9.86
N MET A 80 0.01 -4.78 -10.26
CA MET A 80 -0.66 -3.56 -9.82
C MET A 80 -2.13 -3.80 -9.51
N ILE A 81 -2.68 -2.94 -8.67
CA ILE A 81 -4.11 -2.89 -8.35
C ILE A 81 -4.83 -2.06 -9.40
N THR A 82 -5.90 -2.62 -9.97
CA THR A 82 -6.76 -1.94 -10.93
C THR A 82 -8.22 -2.00 -10.50
N TYR A 83 -8.97 -0.96 -10.83
CA TYR A 83 -10.42 -0.92 -10.73
C TYR A 83 -10.98 -0.46 -12.08
N ASN A 84 -11.97 -1.15 -12.64
CA ASN A 84 -12.47 -0.92 -14.00
C ASN A 84 -11.38 -0.88 -15.07
N ASN A 85 -10.36 -1.73 -14.92
CA ASN A 85 -9.18 -1.85 -15.80
C ASN A 85 -8.18 -0.68 -15.75
N GLU A 86 -8.36 0.29 -14.89
CA GLU A 86 -7.46 1.42 -14.69
C GLU A 86 -6.64 1.25 -13.42
N VAL A 87 -5.39 1.71 -13.43
CA VAL A 87 -4.54 1.81 -12.22
C VAL A 87 -5.15 2.86 -11.31
N VAL A 88 -5.36 2.50 -10.05
CA VAL A 88 -6.06 3.36 -9.08
C VAL A 88 -5.15 3.77 -7.93
N ILE A 89 -5.51 4.87 -7.25
CA ILE A 89 -4.78 5.29 -6.06
C ILE A 89 -4.98 4.29 -4.92
N THR A 90 -3.89 3.85 -4.31
CA THR A 90 -3.88 2.84 -3.25
C THR A 90 -3.22 3.37 -1.98
N PRO A 91 -3.89 4.27 -1.24
CA PRO A 91 -3.37 4.76 0.02
C PRO A 91 -3.26 3.63 1.04
N TYR A 92 -2.26 3.71 1.91
CA TYR A 92 -2.05 2.80 3.04
C TYR A 92 -1.49 3.57 4.22
N PHE A 93 -1.63 3.03 5.41
CA PHE A 93 -1.29 3.71 6.65
C PHE A 93 -0.86 2.70 7.72
N SER A 94 -0.27 3.19 8.81
CA SER A 94 0.38 2.32 9.79
C SER A 94 -0.58 1.39 10.52
N GLN A 95 -1.69 1.91 11.09
CA GLN A 95 -2.56 1.13 11.97
C GLN A 95 -3.98 1.70 12.04
N SER A 96 -4.98 0.85 11.93
CA SER A 96 -6.37 1.23 12.18
C SER A 96 -6.72 1.12 13.68
N ASP A 97 -7.87 1.68 14.04
CA ASP A 97 -8.47 1.60 15.37
C ASP A 97 -9.65 0.61 15.43
N GLY A 98 -9.65 -0.39 14.53
CA GLY A 98 -10.71 -1.38 14.36
C GLY A 98 -11.54 -1.20 13.12
N ARG A 99 -11.35 -0.10 12.35
CA ARG A 99 -11.91 0.08 11.00
C ARG A 99 -11.04 0.98 10.13
N THR A 100 -11.14 0.82 8.83
CA THR A 100 -10.63 1.82 7.88
C THR A 100 -11.67 2.92 7.65
N ARG A 101 -11.27 4.00 7.00
CA ARG A 101 -12.13 5.12 6.58
C ARG A 101 -12.40 5.04 5.10
N ALA A 102 -13.58 5.47 4.67
CA ALA A 102 -13.83 5.73 3.26
C ALA A 102 -13.05 6.97 2.82
N TRP A 103 -12.81 7.12 1.52
CA TRP A 103 -12.06 8.25 0.96
C TRP A 103 -12.64 9.60 1.40
N GLU A 104 -13.95 9.75 1.26
CA GLU A 104 -14.69 10.98 1.58
C GLU A 104 -14.79 11.32 3.07
N GLU A 105 -14.46 10.38 3.95
CA GLU A 105 -14.36 10.67 5.41
C GLU A 105 -13.10 11.47 5.74
N VAL A 106 -12.07 11.45 4.90
CA VAL A 106 -10.75 12.01 5.19
C VAL A 106 -10.34 13.08 4.19
N TRP A 107 -10.67 12.91 2.92
CA TRP A 107 -10.24 13.82 1.86
C TRP A 107 -11.41 14.36 1.06
N ALA A 108 -11.29 15.63 0.64
CA ALA A 108 -12.25 16.24 -0.27
C ALA A 108 -12.23 15.58 -1.66
N GLY A 109 -13.33 15.71 -2.38
CA GLY A 109 -13.49 15.18 -3.72
C GLY A 109 -14.49 14.04 -3.82
N ASN A 110 -14.61 13.45 -5.00
CA ASN A 110 -15.55 12.37 -5.25
C ASN A 110 -15.15 11.10 -4.50
N SER A 111 -16.14 10.37 -3.99
CA SER A 111 -15.96 9.06 -3.38
C SER A 111 -15.24 8.10 -4.35
N LYS A 112 -14.53 7.14 -3.80
CA LYS A 112 -13.85 6.09 -4.57
C LYS A 112 -14.47 4.74 -4.20
N PRO A 113 -15.21 4.09 -5.11
CA PRO A 113 -15.97 2.87 -4.80
C PRO A 113 -15.14 1.72 -4.24
N TYR A 114 -13.83 1.73 -4.48
CA TYR A 114 -12.88 0.73 -3.98
C TYR A 114 -12.21 1.11 -2.64
N LEU A 115 -12.41 2.35 -2.13
CA LEU A 115 -11.90 2.86 -0.86
C LEU A 115 -13.05 3.16 0.12
N ILE A 116 -13.81 2.13 0.44
CA ILE A 116 -14.89 2.18 1.42
C ILE A 116 -14.36 1.82 2.82
N SER A 117 -15.08 2.21 3.87
CA SER A 117 -14.77 1.79 5.22
C SER A 117 -14.90 0.26 5.37
N LYS A 118 -13.94 -0.35 6.04
CA LYS A 118 -13.89 -1.79 6.36
C LYS A 118 -13.66 -1.99 7.85
N ILE A 119 -14.32 -2.96 8.44
CA ILE A 119 -13.99 -3.43 9.78
C ILE A 119 -12.58 -4.03 9.74
N ASP A 120 -11.73 -3.70 10.68
CA ASP A 120 -10.38 -4.27 10.83
C ASP A 120 -10.27 -4.95 12.20
N PRO A 121 -10.74 -6.20 12.32
CA PRO A 121 -10.87 -6.86 13.62
C PRO A 121 -9.53 -7.11 14.30
N TYR A 122 -8.44 -7.18 13.51
CA TYR A 122 -7.08 -7.36 14.04
C TYR A 122 -6.52 -6.12 14.74
N CYS A 123 -7.11 -4.95 14.48
CA CYS A 123 -6.69 -3.69 15.09
C CYS A 123 -7.73 -3.11 16.06
N GLN A 124 -8.73 -3.89 16.48
CA GLN A 124 -9.77 -3.43 17.39
C GLN A 124 -9.19 -3.03 18.75
N GLY A 125 -9.54 -1.83 19.21
CA GLY A 125 -9.05 -1.26 20.47
C GLY A 125 -7.65 -0.66 20.40
N LEU A 126 -6.99 -0.66 19.24
CA LEU A 126 -5.72 0.02 19.02
C LEU A 126 -5.96 1.49 18.62
N PRO A 127 -4.99 2.40 18.84
CA PRO A 127 -5.10 3.77 18.37
C PRO A 127 -4.97 3.85 16.85
N LEU A 128 -5.66 4.82 16.22
CA LEU A 128 -5.45 5.14 14.80
C LEU A 128 -4.07 5.81 14.62
N LEU A 129 -3.24 5.24 13.74
CA LEU A 129 -1.94 5.80 13.32
C LEU A 129 -1.93 5.99 11.80
N GLY A 130 -2.05 7.23 11.37
CA GLY A 130 -2.16 7.63 9.98
C GLY A 130 -3.58 8.05 9.58
N HIS A 131 -3.82 8.18 8.28
CA HIS A 131 -5.08 8.73 7.74
C HIS A 131 -6.28 7.76 7.75
N GLY A 132 -6.07 6.49 7.94
CA GLY A 132 -7.14 5.50 8.05
C GLY A 132 -7.71 4.96 6.73
N VAL A 133 -7.35 5.47 5.56
CA VAL A 133 -7.93 5.09 4.27
C VAL A 133 -7.10 4.01 3.58
N GLY A 134 -7.77 2.99 3.02
CA GLY A 134 -7.13 1.90 2.31
C GLY A 134 -6.53 0.83 3.22
N MET A 135 -5.31 0.35 2.96
CA MET A 135 -4.72 -0.77 3.69
C MET A 135 -4.09 -0.34 5.01
N SER A 136 -4.54 -0.93 6.12
CA SER A 136 -3.86 -0.88 7.41
C SER A 136 -2.65 -1.82 7.37
N ALA A 137 -1.44 -1.29 7.54
CA ALA A 137 -0.22 -2.10 7.53
C ALA A 137 -0.21 -3.12 8.68
N LYS A 138 -0.61 -2.70 9.89
CA LYS A 138 -0.73 -3.59 11.05
C LYS A 138 -1.80 -4.66 10.85
N GLY A 139 -2.97 -4.29 10.34
CA GLY A 139 -4.05 -5.25 10.06
C GLY A 139 -3.64 -6.26 8.98
N ALA A 140 -3.06 -5.80 7.88
CA ALA A 140 -2.56 -6.65 6.79
C ALA A 140 -1.46 -7.62 7.26
N LEU A 141 -0.54 -7.16 8.12
CA LEU A 141 0.48 -8.02 8.73
C LEU A 141 -0.17 -9.15 9.55
N LEU A 142 -1.12 -8.80 10.43
CA LEU A 142 -1.80 -9.78 11.26
C LEU A 142 -2.67 -10.74 10.44
N MET A 143 -3.30 -10.27 9.37
CA MET A 143 -3.98 -11.15 8.40
C MET A 143 -3.02 -12.17 7.80
N ALA A 144 -1.84 -11.73 7.35
CA ALA A 144 -0.82 -12.60 6.77
C ALA A 144 -0.25 -13.61 7.78
N GLU A 145 -0.04 -13.20 9.03
CA GLU A 145 0.37 -14.09 10.14
C GLU A 145 -0.68 -15.14 10.48
N ASN A 146 -1.96 -14.88 10.18
CA ASN A 146 -3.06 -15.83 10.27
C ASN A 146 -3.30 -16.63 8.96
N GLY A 147 -2.35 -16.64 8.04
CA GLY A 147 -2.35 -17.48 6.83
C GLY A 147 -3.12 -16.91 5.64
N ILE A 148 -3.57 -15.67 5.70
CA ILE A 148 -4.27 -15.01 4.58
C ILE A 148 -3.23 -14.54 3.55
N ASN A 149 -3.41 -14.90 2.28
CA ASN A 149 -2.48 -14.55 1.22
C ASN A 149 -2.61 -13.08 0.78
N PHE A 150 -1.59 -12.59 0.09
CA PHE A 150 -1.53 -11.18 -0.33
C PHE A 150 -2.71 -10.74 -1.22
N GLN A 151 -3.25 -11.64 -2.05
CA GLN A 151 -4.37 -11.31 -2.93
C GLN A 151 -5.66 -11.10 -2.15
N GLU A 152 -5.91 -11.92 -1.15
CA GLU A 152 -7.05 -11.80 -0.25
C GLU A 152 -6.93 -10.54 0.61
N ILE A 153 -5.73 -10.26 1.16
CA ILE A 153 -5.45 -9.04 1.92
C ILE A 153 -5.78 -7.81 1.06
N LEU A 154 -5.27 -7.73 -0.16
CA LEU A 154 -5.51 -6.58 -1.04
C LEU A 154 -6.98 -6.43 -1.41
N LYS A 155 -7.69 -7.52 -1.73
CA LYS A 155 -9.13 -7.51 -2.02
C LYS A 155 -9.99 -7.17 -0.81
N TYR A 156 -9.49 -7.43 0.39
CA TYR A 156 -10.15 -7.02 1.62
C TYR A 156 -10.17 -5.51 1.79
N TYR A 157 -8.99 -4.88 1.71
CA TYR A 157 -8.86 -3.43 1.92
C TYR A 157 -9.30 -2.59 0.73
N TYR A 158 -9.20 -3.12 -0.49
CA TYR A 158 -9.60 -2.44 -1.72
C TYR A 158 -10.74 -3.19 -2.41
N THR A 159 -11.95 -2.68 -2.27
CA THR A 159 -13.17 -3.37 -2.71
C THR A 159 -13.29 -3.44 -4.22
N GLY A 160 -13.63 -4.61 -4.77
CA GLY A 160 -13.94 -4.80 -6.20
C GLY A 160 -12.74 -4.64 -7.15
N ILE A 161 -11.52 -4.62 -6.61
CA ILE A 161 -10.28 -4.48 -7.40
C ILE A 161 -9.90 -5.80 -8.10
N LYS A 162 -9.02 -5.65 -9.10
CA LYS A 162 -8.27 -6.76 -9.70
C LYS A 162 -6.77 -6.49 -9.54
N ILE A 163 -6.00 -7.55 -9.34
CA ILE A 163 -4.54 -7.49 -9.35
C ILE A 163 -4.10 -7.99 -10.73
N LYS A 164 -3.40 -7.15 -11.48
CA LYS A 164 -2.96 -7.45 -12.84
C LYS A 164 -1.46 -7.25 -12.97
N LYS A 165 -0.82 -8.11 -13.76
CA LYS A 165 0.55 -7.88 -14.24
C LYS A 165 0.48 -6.91 -15.42
N MET A 166 1.10 -5.73 -15.28
CA MET A 166 1.01 -4.62 -16.24
C MET A 166 2.24 -4.53 -17.15
N TYR A 167 3.37 -5.15 -16.76
CA TYR A 167 4.60 -5.27 -17.57
C TYR A 167 5.45 -6.47 -17.17
#